data_852eb94e8694b210565f393c5228755a
#
_entry.id   852eb94e8694b210565f393c5228755a
#
_cell.length_a   1.000
_cell.length_b   1.000
_cell.length_c   1.000
_cell.angle_alpha   90.00
_cell.angle_beta   90.00
_cell.angle_gamma   90.00
#
_symmetry.space_group_name_H-M   'P 1'
#
loop_
_entity.id
_entity.type
_entity.pdbx_description
1 polymer ?
#
loop_
_entity_poly.entity_id
_entity_poly.type
_entity_poly.pdbx_seq_one_letter_code
_entity_poly.pdbx_strand_id
1 'polypeptide(L)' 'MKKIYIDGMSCDHCTAHVREALEALDGVGRVLEVSLSGKYALIEGSASDDALTAVIEEEGYDVIRIE' A
#
# COMPACT_ATOMS: atom_id res chain seq x y z
N MET A 1 9.50 5.82 7.52
CA MET A 1 8.46 4.78 7.25
C MET A 1 7.09 5.43 7.10
N LYS A 2 6.27 4.85 6.25
CA LYS A 2 4.88 5.30 6.09
C LYS A 2 3.95 4.12 6.27
N LYS A 3 2.82 4.38 6.90
CA LYS A 3 1.77 3.39 7.10
C LYS A 3 0.53 3.84 6.33
N ILE A 4 0.12 3.03 5.36
CA ILE A 4 -0.98 3.34 4.47
C ILE A 4 -2.19 2.51 4.88
N TYR A 5 -3.26 3.16 5.33
CA TYR A 5 -4.49 2.46 5.67
C TYR A 5 -5.33 2.30 4.41
N ILE A 6 -5.70 1.05 4.12
CA ILE A 6 -6.32 0.66 2.85
C ILE A 6 -7.63 -0.05 3.11
N ASP A 7 -8.67 0.36 2.39
CA ASP A 7 -9.96 -0.32 2.42
C ASP A 7 -10.16 -1.14 1.15
N GLY A 8 -10.91 -2.21 1.27
CA GLY A 8 -11.24 -3.06 0.12
C GLY A 8 -10.43 -4.34 -0.01
N MET A 9 -9.39 -4.51 0.80
CA MET A 9 -8.65 -5.78 0.82
C MET A 9 -9.50 -6.83 1.54
N SER A 10 -9.77 -7.94 0.87
CA SER A 10 -10.66 -8.97 1.43
C SER A 10 -10.03 -10.35 1.55
N CYS A 11 -8.82 -10.54 1.01
CA CYS A 11 -8.15 -11.85 1.06
C CYS A 11 -6.64 -11.67 0.82
N ASP A 12 -5.91 -12.78 0.97
CA ASP A 12 -4.45 -12.76 0.79
C ASP A 12 -4.03 -12.37 -0.62
N HIS A 13 -4.85 -12.64 -1.61
CA HIS A 13 -4.57 -12.21 -2.99
C HIS A 13 -4.55 -10.70 -3.09
N CYS A 14 -5.42 -10.03 -2.36
CA CYS A 14 -5.46 -8.57 -2.33
C CYS A 14 -4.19 -8.00 -1.71
N THR A 15 -3.73 -8.57 -0.60
CA THR A 15 -2.50 -8.10 0.03
C THR A 15 -1.29 -8.32 -0.87
N ALA A 16 -1.26 -9.43 -1.61
CA ALA A 16 -0.18 -9.69 -2.55
C ALA A 16 -0.17 -8.67 -3.69
N HIS A 17 -1.33 -8.32 -4.22
CA HIS A 17 -1.44 -7.30 -5.27
C HIS A 17 -0.99 -5.93 -4.78
N VAL A 18 -1.38 -5.55 -3.58
CA VAL A 18 -0.96 -4.29 -2.97
C VAL A 18 0.56 -4.27 -2.80
N ARG A 19 1.13 -5.36 -2.28
CA ARG A 19 2.58 -5.46 -2.11
C ARG A 19 3.30 -5.30 -3.44
N GLU A 20 2.87 -6.02 -4.48
CA GLU A 20 3.51 -5.95 -5.79
C GLU A 20 3.42 -4.54 -6.38
N ALA A 21 2.26 -3.90 -6.25
CA ALA A 21 2.07 -2.54 -6.75
C ALA A 21 3.00 -1.56 -6.05
N LEU A 22 3.14 -1.67 -4.73
CA LEU A 22 4.02 -0.81 -3.97
C LEU A 22 5.49 -1.07 -4.28
N GLU A 23 5.88 -2.34 -4.43
CA GLU A 23 7.27 -2.68 -4.76
C GLU A 23 7.68 -2.17 -6.14
N ALA A 24 6.73 -2.05 -7.05
CA ALA A 24 7.00 -1.57 -8.40
C ALA A 24 7.06 -0.04 -8.47
N LEU A 25 6.62 0.66 -7.44
CA LEU A 25 6.59 2.13 -7.45
C LEU A 25 7.95 2.71 -7.13
N ASP A 26 8.43 3.62 -7.97
CA ASP A 26 9.65 4.36 -7.70
C ASP A 26 9.49 5.17 -6.42
N GLY A 27 10.51 5.14 -5.58
CA GLY A 27 10.48 5.83 -4.31
C GLY A 27 10.07 4.95 -3.13
N VAL A 28 9.57 3.74 -3.39
CA VAL A 28 9.35 2.76 -2.34
C VAL A 28 10.62 1.91 -2.24
N GLY A 29 11.34 2.03 -1.15
CA GLY A 29 12.56 1.27 -0.94
C GLY A 29 12.26 -0.19 -0.67
N ARG A 30 11.31 -0.45 0.22
CA ARG A 30 10.81 -1.80 0.44
C ARG A 30 9.48 -1.77 1.18
N VAL A 31 8.75 -2.87 1.02
CA VAL A 31 7.49 -3.08 1.74
C VAL A 31 7.79 -3.96 2.95
N LEU A 32 7.54 -3.44 4.13
CA LEU A 32 7.84 -4.14 5.38
C LEU A 32 6.73 -5.10 5.77
N GLU A 33 5.49 -4.69 5.58
CA GLU A 33 4.34 -5.49 5.96
C GLU A 33 3.11 -5.03 5.19
N VAL A 34 2.26 -6.00 4.81
CA VAL A 34 0.91 -5.70 4.34
C VAL A 34 -0.03 -6.56 5.19
N SER A 35 -0.85 -5.90 6.01
CA SER A 35 -1.73 -6.58 6.96
C SER A 35 -3.16 -6.58 6.46
N LEU A 36 -3.71 -7.77 6.27
CA LEU A 36 -5.11 -7.93 5.90
C LEU A 36 -6.04 -7.56 7.06
N SER A 37 -5.75 -8.08 8.25
CA SER A 37 -6.57 -7.82 9.42
C SER A 37 -6.47 -6.39 9.91
N GLY A 38 -5.29 -5.79 9.80
CA GLY A 38 -5.05 -4.40 10.21
C GLY A 38 -5.43 -3.39 9.14
N LYS A 39 -5.65 -3.84 7.91
CA LYS A 39 -6.04 -3.01 6.77
C LYS A 39 -5.02 -1.92 6.48
N TYR A 40 -3.72 -2.28 6.50
CA TYR A 40 -2.66 -1.32 6.22
C TYR A 40 -1.48 -1.97 5.50
N ALA A 41 -0.66 -1.12 4.90
CA ALA A 41 0.64 -1.48 4.37
C ALA A 41 1.68 -0.58 5.03
N LEU A 42 2.80 -1.17 5.43
CA LEU A 42 3.91 -0.46 6.04
C LEU A 42 5.10 -0.49 5.09
N ILE A 43 5.59 0.68 4.72
CA ILE A 43 6.67 0.79 3.72
C ILE A 43 7.79 1.69 4.21
N GLU A 44 8.96 1.52 3.59
CA GLU A 44 10.08 2.46 3.72
C GLU A 44 10.35 3.06 2.35
N GLY A 45 10.64 4.36 2.31
CA GLY A 45 10.98 5.04 1.08
C GLY A 45 10.58 6.49 1.09
N SER A 46 10.79 7.16 -0.04
CA SER A 46 10.54 8.59 -0.18
C SER A 46 9.36 8.90 -1.12
N ALA A 47 8.60 7.90 -1.53
CA ALA A 47 7.45 8.11 -2.39
C ALA A 47 6.44 9.05 -1.71
N SER A 48 5.84 9.94 -2.49
CA SER A 48 4.87 10.89 -1.96
C SER A 48 3.54 10.19 -1.64
N ASP A 49 2.77 10.81 -0.75
CA ASP A 49 1.44 10.29 -0.42
C ASP A 49 0.55 10.20 -1.66
N ASP A 50 0.65 11.19 -2.55
CA ASP A 50 -0.12 11.19 -3.79
C ASP A 50 0.22 10.01 -4.69
N ALA A 51 1.52 9.70 -4.83
CA ALA A 51 1.95 8.56 -5.63
C ALA A 51 1.49 7.24 -5.03
N LEU A 52 1.58 7.11 -3.70
CA LEU A 52 1.13 5.91 -3.01
C LEU A 52 -0.37 5.71 -3.16
N THR A 53 -1.14 6.79 -3.00
CA THR A 53 -2.58 6.76 -3.16
C THR A 53 -2.96 6.34 -4.58
N ALA A 54 -2.32 6.93 -5.58
CA ALA A 54 -2.60 6.62 -6.98
C ALA A 54 -2.36 5.16 -7.31
N VAL A 55 -1.24 4.59 -6.86
CA VAL A 55 -0.90 3.21 -7.21
C VAL A 55 -1.87 2.22 -6.56
N ILE A 56 -2.30 2.51 -5.34
CA ILE A 56 -3.25 1.64 -4.65
C ILE A 56 -4.65 1.74 -5.26
N GLU A 57 -5.06 2.95 -5.62
CA GLU A 57 -6.38 3.14 -6.25
C GLU A 57 -6.43 2.51 -7.64
N GLU A 58 -5.32 2.50 -8.36
CA GLU A 58 -5.24 1.80 -9.65
C GLU A 58 -5.49 0.29 -9.51
N GLU A 59 -5.16 -0.29 -8.37
CA GLU A 59 -5.40 -1.70 -8.10
C GLU A 59 -6.84 -1.98 -7.65
N GLY A 60 -7.66 -0.94 -7.50
CA GLY A 60 -9.05 -1.09 -7.15
C GLY A 60 -9.36 -0.98 -5.67
N TYR A 61 -8.42 -0.49 -4.88
CA TYR A 61 -8.61 -0.31 -3.44
C TYR A 61 -8.67 1.17 -3.09
N ASP A 62 -9.16 1.49 -1.88
CA ASP A 62 -9.24 2.86 -1.41
C ASP A 62 -8.20 3.12 -0.34
N VAL A 63 -7.54 4.27 -0.41
CA VAL A 63 -6.63 4.72 0.64
C VAL A 63 -7.43 5.56 1.62
N ILE A 64 -7.47 5.11 2.89
CA ILE A 64 -8.19 5.83 3.93
C ILE A 64 -7.35 7.00 4.43
N ARG A 65 -6.08 6.70 4.76
CA ARG A 65 -5.13 7.74 5.19
C ARG A 65 -3.72 7.16 5.18
N ILE A 66 -2.74 8.05 5.22
CA ILE A 66 -1.32 7.68 5.30
C ILE A 66 -0.73 8.37 6.53
N GLU A 67 -0.06 7.59 7.36
CA GLU A 67 0.61 8.09 8.58
C GLU A 67 2.12 8.02 8.48
#